data_3c449a55200c4295a9280d9f2036128b
#
_entry.id   3c449a55200c4295a9280d9f2036128b
#
_cell.length_a   1.000
_cell.length_b   1.000
_cell.length_c   1.000
_cell.angle_alpha   90.00
_cell.angle_beta   90.00
_cell.angle_gamma   90.00
#
_symmetry.space_group_name_H-M   'P 1'
#
loop_
_entity.id
_entity.type
_entity.pdbx_description
1 polymer ?
#
loop_
_entity_poly.entity_id
_entity_poly.type
_entity_poly.pdbx_seq_one_letter_code
_entity_poly.pdbx_strand_id
1 'polypeptide(L)'
;MINEEQVELLAIEWFKELGYDYLLGYEIAPDSQNPHRTNYQEVVLNAKLQSALVKLNPTIPLVAIEEAIDILKKSQHATLIQNNRAFHQILLQGINVDIKDGDDTKGDVVKIIDFENPHNNDFLVVNQFTIKGTKGNRRPDLIVLINGLPISIIELKNPADENADIYKAYNQLQTYKDEIEDLFVFNEALVISDGINARVGSLTATDERFMFWRTVKDENDKPLLEYELDTLIKGFFHKEYFLDYIQNFVLFEDDGKKNIKKIAGYHQFHAVREAVDSVIVASNGGNKKGGVVWHTQGSGKSISMACFAGKLTKQRAMKNPTLVIVTDRNDLDGQLFATFSSAKMLLGQEPIQMDDVTELRETLTNKPSGGIIFTTIQKFGLKKEESRFPVLSDRSNIVVIADEAHRSQYGFDAMLDKDGKFKYGYAQHLRDALPNATFIGFTGTPIESEDRDTRAVFGDYISVYDIEDAVRDGATVPIYYESRLAKLDLNSEILKEIDKEVGDLDIGDEVSDRERF
;
A
#
# COMPACT_ATOMS: atom_id res chain seq x y z
N MET A 1 -4.76 28.24 25.62
CA MET A 1 -4.34 26.90 25.16
C MET A 1 -5.60 26.08 24.99
N ILE A 2 -5.75 25.38 23.89
CA ILE A 2 -6.89 24.54 23.57
C ILE A 2 -6.80 23.26 24.44
N ASN A 3 -7.90 22.82 25.03
CA ASN A 3 -8.00 21.59 25.80
C ASN A 3 -8.51 20.42 24.93
N GLU A 4 -8.51 19.18 25.46
CA GLU A 4 -8.93 17.96 24.76
C GLU A 4 -10.37 18.06 24.21
N GLU A 5 -11.31 18.59 25.00
CA GLU A 5 -12.71 18.81 24.57
C GLU A 5 -12.81 19.76 23.38
N GLN A 6 -12.00 20.80 23.34
CA GLN A 6 -11.96 21.73 22.21
C GLN A 6 -11.37 21.09 20.95
N VAL A 7 -10.35 20.23 21.09
CA VAL A 7 -9.80 19.46 19.96
C VAL A 7 -10.84 18.49 19.42
N GLU A 8 -11.59 17.80 20.31
CA GLU A 8 -12.67 16.90 19.94
C GLU A 8 -13.77 17.64 19.14
N LEU A 9 -14.20 18.82 19.62
CA LEU A 9 -15.19 19.63 18.92
C LEU A 9 -14.70 20.11 17.54
N LEU A 10 -13.46 20.54 17.42
CA LEU A 10 -12.87 20.92 16.14
C LEU A 10 -12.82 19.73 15.17
N ALA A 11 -12.41 18.54 15.63
CA ALA A 11 -12.40 17.34 14.83
C ALA A 11 -13.82 17.00 14.29
N ILE A 12 -14.85 17.12 15.13
CA ILE A 12 -16.24 16.93 14.73
C ILE A 12 -16.64 17.93 13.62
N GLU A 13 -16.26 19.21 13.74
CA GLU A 13 -16.57 20.20 12.70
C GLU A 13 -15.87 19.87 11.37
N TRP A 14 -14.60 19.44 11.39
CA TRP A 14 -13.89 19.00 10.17
C TRP A 14 -14.56 17.77 9.52
N PHE A 15 -15.07 16.82 10.30
CA PHE A 15 -15.87 15.71 9.77
C PHE A 15 -17.19 16.19 9.14
N LYS A 16 -17.87 17.16 9.75
CA LYS A 16 -19.08 17.76 9.17
C LYS A 16 -18.77 18.51 7.87
N GLU A 17 -17.63 19.19 7.75
CA GLU A 17 -17.16 19.81 6.50
C GLU A 17 -17.01 18.78 5.38
N LEU A 18 -16.61 17.54 5.70
CA LEU A 18 -16.55 16.42 4.77
C LEU A 18 -17.92 15.77 4.49
N GLY A 19 -18.97 16.28 5.13
CA GLY A 19 -20.35 15.79 4.98
C GLY A 19 -20.64 14.49 5.74
N TYR A 20 -19.91 14.22 6.84
CA TYR A 20 -20.27 13.17 7.79
C TYR A 20 -21.43 13.66 8.67
N ASP A 21 -22.36 12.75 8.98
CA ASP A 21 -23.32 12.97 10.05
C ASP A 21 -22.60 12.90 11.41
N TYR A 22 -23.21 13.53 12.42
CA TYR A 22 -22.71 13.51 13.77
C TYR A 22 -23.79 13.11 14.76
N LEU A 23 -23.44 12.25 15.72
CA LEU A 23 -24.27 11.89 16.87
C LEU A 23 -23.41 11.88 18.14
N LEU A 24 -24.01 12.30 19.24
CA LEU A 24 -23.40 12.29 20.54
C LEU A 24 -23.63 10.94 21.22
N GLY A 25 -22.56 10.27 21.69
CA GLY A 25 -22.62 8.87 22.15
C GLY A 25 -23.57 8.62 23.30
N TYR A 26 -23.77 9.58 24.22
CA TYR A 26 -24.74 9.42 25.29
C TYR A 26 -26.19 9.63 24.85
N GLU A 27 -26.46 10.37 23.76
CA GLU A 27 -27.81 10.54 23.21
C GLU A 27 -28.34 9.27 22.52
N ILE A 28 -27.42 8.43 22.05
CA ILE A 28 -27.73 7.14 21.40
C ILE A 28 -27.45 5.93 22.29
N ALA A 29 -27.14 6.16 23.59
CA ALA A 29 -26.90 5.12 24.56
C ALA A 29 -28.16 4.30 24.87
N PRO A 30 -28.02 3.05 25.35
CA PRO A 30 -29.17 2.17 25.62
C PRO A 30 -30.20 2.73 26.61
N ASP A 31 -29.78 3.57 27.53
CA ASP A 31 -30.61 4.22 28.55
C ASP A 31 -30.97 5.68 28.23
N SER A 32 -30.70 6.13 26.99
CA SER A 32 -31.09 7.45 26.51
C SER A 32 -32.56 7.53 26.08
N GLN A 33 -33.04 8.73 25.76
CA GLN A 33 -34.39 8.93 25.24
C GLN A 33 -34.55 8.42 23.78
N ASN A 34 -33.45 8.33 23.03
CA ASN A 34 -33.48 7.87 21.64
C ASN A 34 -32.36 6.82 21.43
N PRO A 35 -32.48 5.60 22.01
CA PRO A 35 -31.43 4.60 21.96
C PRO A 35 -31.25 4.04 20.57
N HIS A 36 -30.00 4.00 20.11
CA HIS A 36 -29.62 3.33 18.86
C HIS A 36 -28.98 1.95 19.12
N ARG A 37 -28.84 1.57 20.39
CA ARG A 37 -28.30 0.28 20.85
C ARG A 37 -29.19 -0.28 21.95
N THR A 38 -29.28 -1.61 22.03
CA THR A 38 -30.07 -2.28 23.08
C THR A 38 -29.29 -2.47 24.37
N ASN A 39 -27.99 -2.51 24.30
CA ASN A 39 -27.08 -2.64 25.45
C ASN A 39 -25.72 -1.98 25.16
N TYR A 40 -24.93 -1.77 26.20
CA TYR A 40 -23.61 -1.14 26.09
C TYR A 40 -22.51 -2.02 25.49
N GLN A 41 -22.74 -3.31 25.26
CA GLN A 41 -21.79 -4.21 24.59
C GLN A 41 -21.89 -4.10 23.07
N GLU A 42 -23.01 -3.65 22.56
CA GLU A 42 -23.19 -3.44 21.12
C GLU A 42 -22.29 -2.31 20.62
N VAL A 43 -21.41 -2.64 19.68
CA VAL A 43 -20.50 -1.69 18.99
C VAL A 43 -21.02 -1.29 17.61
N VAL A 44 -21.92 -2.09 17.03
CA VAL A 44 -22.56 -1.85 15.73
C VAL A 44 -23.91 -1.16 15.94
N LEU A 45 -24.21 -0.14 15.15
CA LEU A 45 -25.52 0.52 15.12
C LEU A 45 -26.47 -0.28 14.19
N ASN A 46 -27.11 -1.31 14.75
CA ASN A 46 -27.88 -2.33 14.00
C ASN A 46 -28.94 -1.74 13.06
N ALA A 47 -29.70 -0.75 13.52
CA ALA A 47 -30.74 -0.12 12.70
C ALA A 47 -30.15 0.63 11.49
N LYS A 48 -29.02 1.32 11.67
CA LYS A 48 -28.31 1.97 10.59
C LYS A 48 -27.71 0.95 9.62
N LEU A 49 -27.10 -0.12 10.13
CA LEU A 49 -26.56 -1.19 9.30
C LEU A 49 -27.66 -1.83 8.44
N GLN A 50 -28.77 -2.24 9.03
CA GLN A 50 -29.90 -2.83 8.29
C GLN A 50 -30.43 -1.87 7.21
N SER A 51 -30.64 -0.61 7.56
CA SER A 51 -31.13 0.40 6.61
C SER A 51 -30.15 0.61 5.43
N ALA A 52 -28.84 0.67 5.72
CA ALA A 52 -27.82 0.81 4.69
C ALA A 52 -27.76 -0.42 3.78
N LEU A 53 -27.78 -1.63 4.35
CA LEU A 53 -27.72 -2.86 3.55
C LEU A 53 -28.97 -3.05 2.68
N VAL A 54 -30.16 -2.71 3.16
CA VAL A 54 -31.38 -2.72 2.34
C VAL A 54 -31.25 -1.75 1.17
N LYS A 55 -30.73 -0.54 1.40
CA LYS A 55 -30.49 0.45 0.34
C LYS A 55 -29.47 -0.01 -0.70
N LEU A 56 -28.37 -0.64 -0.24
CA LEU A 56 -27.28 -1.11 -1.12
C LEU A 56 -27.66 -2.38 -1.91
N ASN A 57 -28.64 -3.15 -1.43
CA ASN A 57 -29.02 -4.45 -2.00
C ASN A 57 -30.53 -4.52 -2.26
N PRO A 58 -31.09 -3.66 -3.14
CA PRO A 58 -32.54 -3.52 -3.30
C PRO A 58 -33.23 -4.77 -3.87
N THR A 59 -32.50 -5.71 -4.43
CA THR A 59 -33.03 -6.96 -4.99
C THR A 59 -33.00 -8.14 -4.01
N ILE A 60 -32.32 -7.98 -2.88
CA ILE A 60 -32.15 -9.05 -1.88
C ILE A 60 -33.26 -8.96 -0.82
N PRO A 61 -33.96 -10.08 -0.53
CA PRO A 61 -35.00 -10.09 0.50
C PRO A 61 -34.46 -9.73 1.89
N LEU A 62 -35.27 -9.06 2.70
CA LEU A 62 -34.89 -8.61 4.04
C LEU A 62 -34.36 -9.77 4.93
N VAL A 63 -34.96 -10.95 4.85
CA VAL A 63 -34.53 -12.13 5.62
C VAL A 63 -33.08 -12.52 5.31
N ALA A 64 -32.68 -12.44 4.03
CA ALA A 64 -31.30 -12.74 3.63
C ALA A 64 -30.33 -11.62 4.06
N ILE A 65 -30.80 -10.37 4.11
CA ILE A 65 -30.00 -9.26 4.68
C ILE A 65 -29.81 -9.44 6.18
N GLU A 66 -30.84 -9.86 6.92
CA GLU A 66 -30.76 -10.13 8.36
C GLU A 66 -29.79 -11.30 8.64
N GLU A 67 -29.83 -12.37 7.83
CA GLU A 67 -28.85 -13.46 7.91
C GLU A 67 -27.43 -12.95 7.67
N ALA A 68 -27.22 -12.10 6.67
CA ALA A 68 -25.93 -11.49 6.41
C ALA A 68 -25.43 -10.63 7.58
N ILE A 69 -26.30 -9.87 8.24
CA ILE A 69 -25.97 -9.09 9.44
C ILE A 69 -25.54 -10.01 10.59
N ASP A 70 -26.23 -11.13 10.78
CA ASP A 70 -25.88 -12.11 11.80
C ASP A 70 -24.51 -12.76 11.54
N ILE A 71 -24.22 -13.08 10.27
CA ILE A 71 -22.89 -13.58 9.87
C ILE A 71 -21.80 -12.53 10.13
N LEU A 72 -22.04 -11.28 9.73
CA LEU A 72 -21.10 -10.16 9.90
C LEU A 72 -20.71 -9.91 11.36
N LYS A 73 -21.63 -10.11 12.29
CA LYS A 73 -21.44 -9.83 13.73
C LYS A 73 -20.80 -10.99 14.49
N LYS A 74 -20.68 -12.17 13.88
CA LYS A 74 -20.10 -13.34 14.55
C LYS A 74 -18.59 -13.34 14.46
N SER A 75 -17.92 -13.26 15.62
CA SER A 75 -16.50 -13.59 15.74
C SER A 75 -16.32 -15.10 15.60
N GLN A 76 -15.61 -15.54 14.55
CA GLN A 76 -15.45 -16.95 14.22
C GLN A 76 -14.05 -17.49 14.51
N HIS A 77 -13.10 -16.62 14.83
CA HIS A 77 -11.68 -16.94 15.02
C HIS A 77 -11.20 -16.66 16.43
N ALA A 78 -10.09 -17.32 16.81
CA ALA A 78 -9.57 -17.29 18.17
C ALA A 78 -8.88 -15.96 18.54
N THR A 79 -8.46 -15.16 17.57
CA THR A 79 -7.73 -13.91 17.81
C THR A 79 -8.39 -12.71 17.14
N LEU A 80 -8.24 -11.54 17.75
CA LEU A 80 -8.74 -10.27 17.22
C LEU A 80 -8.29 -10.04 15.77
N ILE A 81 -7.02 -10.23 15.48
CA ILE A 81 -6.48 -9.98 14.13
C ILE A 81 -7.06 -10.93 13.07
N GLN A 82 -7.34 -12.18 13.43
CA GLN A 82 -7.99 -13.12 12.52
C GLN A 82 -9.45 -12.73 12.24
N ASN A 83 -10.19 -12.28 13.28
CA ASN A 83 -11.55 -11.77 13.12
C ASN A 83 -11.55 -10.48 12.28
N ASN A 84 -10.61 -9.57 12.52
CA ASN A 84 -10.46 -8.34 11.74
C ASN A 84 -10.12 -8.64 10.27
N ARG A 85 -9.25 -9.61 10.00
CA ARG A 85 -8.95 -10.06 8.63
C ARG A 85 -10.18 -10.62 7.93
N ALA A 86 -10.96 -11.46 8.63
CA ALA A 86 -12.20 -12.00 8.08
C ALA A 86 -13.23 -10.90 7.81
N PHE A 87 -13.35 -9.94 8.72
CA PHE A 87 -14.20 -8.76 8.51
C PHE A 87 -13.76 -7.95 7.28
N HIS A 88 -12.47 -7.63 7.15
CA HIS A 88 -11.95 -6.92 5.98
C HIS A 88 -12.26 -7.67 4.68
N GLN A 89 -12.15 -8.99 4.66
CA GLN A 89 -12.54 -9.81 3.51
C GLN A 89 -14.02 -9.66 3.18
N ILE A 90 -14.88 -9.67 4.19
CA ILE A 90 -16.33 -9.45 4.04
C ILE A 90 -16.60 -8.05 3.48
N LEU A 91 -15.91 -7.02 3.94
CA LEU A 91 -16.07 -5.67 3.39
C LEU A 91 -15.80 -5.63 1.88
N LEU A 92 -14.74 -6.33 1.43
CA LEU A 92 -14.33 -6.32 0.04
C LEU A 92 -15.19 -7.21 -0.87
N GLN A 93 -15.65 -8.34 -0.38
CA GLN A 93 -16.30 -9.40 -1.19
C GLN A 93 -17.83 -9.47 -0.98
N GLY A 94 -18.33 -8.87 0.10
CA GLY A 94 -19.71 -9.09 0.55
C GLY A 94 -19.92 -10.44 1.23
N ILE A 95 -21.17 -10.77 1.50
CA ILE A 95 -21.60 -12.00 2.16
C ILE A 95 -22.47 -12.81 1.20
N ASN A 96 -22.10 -14.06 0.93
CA ASN A 96 -22.92 -14.96 0.16
C ASN A 96 -24.15 -15.35 0.96
N VAL A 97 -25.31 -15.27 0.34
CA VAL A 97 -26.61 -15.63 0.91
C VAL A 97 -27.40 -16.50 -0.08
N ASP A 98 -28.23 -17.35 0.45
CA ASP A 98 -29.14 -18.18 -0.34
C ASP A 98 -30.55 -17.55 -0.35
N ILE A 99 -31.04 -17.25 -1.53
CA ILE A 99 -32.37 -16.65 -1.73
C ILE A 99 -33.30 -17.74 -2.29
N LYS A 100 -34.45 -17.94 -1.62
CA LYS A 100 -35.50 -18.85 -2.13
C LYS A 100 -36.25 -18.17 -3.28
N ASP A 101 -36.31 -18.86 -4.43
CA ASP A 101 -37.06 -18.46 -5.61
C ASP A 101 -38.03 -19.61 -5.97
N GLY A 102 -39.22 -19.62 -5.32
CA GLY A 102 -40.15 -20.73 -5.37
C GLY A 102 -39.58 -22.00 -4.69
N ASP A 103 -39.46 -23.09 -5.45
CA ASP A 103 -38.87 -24.35 -4.99
C ASP A 103 -37.33 -24.39 -5.19
N ASP A 104 -36.78 -23.43 -5.91
CA ASP A 104 -35.33 -23.33 -6.18
C ASP A 104 -34.64 -22.40 -5.15
N THR A 105 -33.30 -22.56 -5.05
CA THR A 105 -32.44 -21.70 -4.25
C THR A 105 -31.42 -21.04 -5.17
N LYS A 106 -31.34 -19.70 -5.12
CA LYS A 106 -30.37 -18.91 -5.87
C LYS A 106 -29.38 -18.26 -4.91
N GLY A 107 -28.09 -18.45 -5.17
CA GLY A 107 -27.06 -17.69 -4.45
C GLY A 107 -26.99 -16.23 -4.92
N ASP A 108 -26.81 -15.31 -3.98
CA ASP A 108 -26.55 -13.88 -4.24
C ASP A 108 -25.54 -13.34 -3.21
N VAL A 109 -25.08 -12.10 -3.39
CA VAL A 109 -24.05 -11.47 -2.54
C VAL A 109 -24.57 -10.18 -1.94
N VAL A 110 -24.68 -10.12 -0.61
CA VAL A 110 -24.99 -8.89 0.12
C VAL A 110 -23.76 -8.02 0.19
N LYS A 111 -23.78 -6.88 -0.49
CA LYS A 111 -22.76 -5.83 -0.40
C LYS A 111 -22.85 -5.10 0.93
N ILE A 112 -21.71 -4.91 1.59
CA ILE A 112 -21.63 -4.21 2.89
C ILE A 112 -21.27 -2.73 2.69
N ILE A 113 -20.44 -2.44 1.70
CA ILE A 113 -20.00 -1.08 1.31
C ILE A 113 -20.11 -0.96 -0.21
N ASP A 114 -20.51 0.21 -0.68
CA ASP A 114 -20.41 0.61 -2.09
C ASP A 114 -19.11 1.40 -2.29
N PHE A 115 -18.07 0.73 -2.79
CA PHE A 115 -16.77 1.35 -3.10
C PHE A 115 -16.78 2.17 -4.39
N GLU A 116 -17.70 1.90 -5.32
CA GLU A 116 -17.80 2.61 -6.59
C GLU A 116 -18.49 3.97 -6.43
N ASN A 117 -19.48 4.04 -5.52
CA ASN A 117 -20.22 5.27 -5.28
C ASN A 117 -20.31 5.59 -3.77
N PRO A 118 -19.37 6.40 -3.25
CA PRO A 118 -19.29 6.73 -1.84
C PRO A 118 -20.59 7.29 -1.24
N HIS A 119 -21.37 8.05 -2.03
CA HIS A 119 -22.62 8.66 -1.57
C HIS A 119 -23.77 7.66 -1.29
N ASN A 120 -23.61 6.41 -1.69
CA ASN A 120 -24.57 5.37 -1.34
C ASN A 120 -24.40 4.88 0.10
N ASN A 121 -23.25 5.13 0.72
CA ASN A 121 -22.97 4.75 2.10
C ASN A 121 -23.40 5.83 3.10
N ASP A 122 -23.67 5.41 4.34
CA ASP A 122 -23.93 6.27 5.49
C ASP A 122 -22.62 6.50 6.25
N PHE A 123 -22.13 7.74 6.28
CA PHE A 123 -20.92 8.14 7.00
C PHE A 123 -21.30 8.92 8.26
N LEU A 124 -20.86 8.44 9.40
CA LEU A 124 -21.21 8.98 10.70
C LEU A 124 -19.97 9.08 11.60
N VAL A 125 -19.84 10.17 12.34
CA VAL A 125 -18.90 10.27 13.45
C VAL A 125 -19.68 10.33 14.78
N VAL A 126 -19.23 9.58 15.76
CA VAL A 126 -19.80 9.54 17.12
C VAL A 126 -18.70 9.81 18.12
N ASN A 127 -18.92 10.78 19.01
CA ASN A 127 -18.00 11.03 20.13
C ASN A 127 -18.51 10.39 21.42
N GLN A 128 -17.58 10.17 22.37
CA GLN A 128 -17.90 9.72 23.73
C GLN A 128 -18.80 8.47 23.77
N PHE A 129 -18.54 7.51 22.89
CA PHE A 129 -19.28 6.27 22.71
C PHE A 129 -18.93 5.25 23.79
N THR A 130 -19.74 5.17 24.85
CA THR A 130 -19.48 4.27 26.00
C THR A 130 -19.70 2.81 25.62
N ILE A 131 -18.71 1.95 25.88
CA ILE A 131 -18.75 0.50 25.64
C ILE A 131 -18.44 -0.21 26.95
N LYS A 132 -19.22 -1.24 27.27
CA LYS A 132 -19.00 -2.15 28.41
C LYS A 132 -18.42 -3.46 27.89
N GLY A 133 -17.12 -3.61 28.03
CA GLY A 133 -16.42 -4.84 27.69
C GLY A 133 -16.41 -5.84 28.85
N THR A 134 -15.80 -7.00 28.60
CA THR A 134 -15.69 -8.08 29.60
C THR A 134 -14.73 -7.75 30.74
N LYS A 135 -13.72 -6.90 30.48
CA LYS A 135 -12.66 -6.54 31.44
C LYS A 135 -12.76 -5.08 31.94
N GLY A 136 -13.55 -4.24 31.29
CA GLY A 136 -13.66 -2.84 31.65
C GLY A 136 -14.67 -2.08 30.81
N ASN A 137 -14.99 -0.86 31.26
CA ASN A 137 -15.83 0.08 30.53
C ASN A 137 -14.92 1.15 29.93
N ARG A 138 -15.07 1.41 28.63
CA ARG A 138 -14.26 2.41 27.91
C ARG A 138 -15.15 3.33 27.09
N ARG A 139 -14.61 4.49 26.78
CA ARG A 139 -15.29 5.55 26.06
C ARG A 139 -14.28 6.25 25.14
N PRO A 140 -14.07 5.72 23.92
CA PRO A 140 -13.24 6.37 22.91
C PRO A 140 -13.74 7.78 22.59
N ASP A 141 -12.82 8.69 22.30
CA ASP A 141 -13.13 10.09 22.02
C ASP A 141 -13.98 10.21 20.77
N LEU A 142 -13.51 9.62 19.63
CA LEU A 142 -14.27 9.62 18.39
C LEU A 142 -14.25 8.24 17.74
N ILE A 143 -15.39 7.83 17.19
CA ILE A 143 -15.52 6.64 16.34
C ILE A 143 -16.11 7.07 15.00
N VAL A 144 -15.45 6.66 13.92
CA VAL A 144 -15.92 6.85 12.54
C VAL A 144 -16.65 5.58 12.10
N LEU A 145 -17.90 5.73 11.73
CA LEU A 145 -18.74 4.63 11.27
C LEU A 145 -19.07 4.77 9.78
N ILE A 146 -19.09 3.62 9.09
CA ILE A 146 -19.64 3.51 7.73
C ILE A 146 -20.75 2.47 7.78
N ASN A 147 -21.93 2.84 7.33
CA ASN A 147 -23.13 1.96 7.33
C ASN A 147 -23.43 1.37 8.72
N GLY A 148 -23.14 2.11 9.80
CA GLY A 148 -23.33 1.65 11.17
C GLY A 148 -22.22 0.77 11.74
N LEU A 149 -21.16 0.47 10.98
CA LEU A 149 -19.97 -0.32 11.40
C LEU A 149 -18.86 0.61 11.88
N PRO A 150 -18.22 0.37 13.04
CA PRO A 150 -17.17 1.23 13.59
C PRO A 150 -15.82 0.97 12.90
N ILE A 151 -15.57 1.68 11.81
CA ILE A 151 -14.45 1.45 10.90
C ILE A 151 -13.13 2.05 11.40
N SER A 152 -13.19 3.21 12.10
CA SER A 152 -11.98 3.84 12.64
C SER A 152 -12.23 4.40 14.03
N ILE A 153 -11.17 4.41 14.84
CA ILE A 153 -11.17 4.93 16.21
C ILE A 153 -10.10 6.00 16.27
N ILE A 154 -10.44 7.16 16.84
CA ILE A 154 -9.55 8.29 17.05
C ILE A 154 -9.47 8.54 18.56
N GLU A 155 -8.27 8.51 19.10
CA GLU A 155 -7.98 8.83 20.49
C GLU A 155 -7.21 10.13 20.55
N LEU A 156 -7.71 11.05 21.36
CA LEU A 156 -7.19 12.41 21.52
C LEU A 156 -6.49 12.58 22.87
N LYS A 157 -5.58 13.52 22.95
CA LYS A 157 -4.96 13.98 24.19
C LYS A 157 -4.93 15.51 24.24
N ASN A 158 -4.80 16.02 25.44
CA ASN A 158 -4.82 17.46 25.69
C ASN A 158 -3.49 18.10 25.29
N PRO A 159 -3.43 18.97 24.27
CA PRO A 159 -2.20 19.65 23.86
C PRO A 159 -1.64 20.62 24.90
N ALA A 160 -2.42 21.00 25.91
CA ALA A 160 -2.01 21.89 26.97
C ALA A 160 -1.33 21.19 28.17
N ASP A 161 -1.34 19.87 28.22
CA ASP A 161 -0.63 19.10 29.25
C ASP A 161 0.83 18.91 28.84
N GLU A 162 1.78 19.49 29.60
CA GLU A 162 3.23 19.33 29.35
C GLU A 162 3.70 17.86 29.31
N ASN A 163 2.90 16.95 29.83
CA ASN A 163 3.09 15.50 29.76
C ASN A 163 2.16 14.81 28.75
N ALA A 164 1.32 15.54 28.01
CA ALA A 164 0.50 14.93 26.98
C ALA A 164 1.39 14.57 25.80
N ASP A 165 1.59 13.29 25.65
CA ASP A 165 2.34 12.72 24.54
C ASP A 165 1.37 11.90 23.70
N ILE A 166 1.49 12.00 22.39
CA ILE A 166 0.77 11.18 21.42
C ILE A 166 0.89 9.67 21.75
N TYR A 167 1.97 9.27 22.43
CA TYR A 167 2.17 7.90 22.96
C TYR A 167 1.17 7.51 24.04
N LYS A 168 0.62 8.46 24.80
CA LYS A 168 -0.46 8.17 25.75
C LYS A 168 -1.74 7.75 25.04
N ALA A 169 -2.06 8.40 23.92
CA ALA A 169 -3.18 7.99 23.05
C ALA A 169 -2.96 6.59 22.50
N TYR A 170 -1.74 6.28 22.03
CA TYR A 170 -1.38 4.94 21.58
C TYR A 170 -1.57 3.90 22.70
N ASN A 171 -1.03 4.11 23.88
CA ASN A 171 -1.15 3.19 25.02
C ASN A 171 -2.61 2.99 25.45
N GLN A 172 -3.42 4.02 25.36
CA GLN A 172 -4.85 3.94 25.65
C GLN A 172 -5.58 3.06 24.64
N LEU A 173 -5.26 3.17 23.35
CA LEU A 173 -5.78 2.26 22.33
C LEU A 173 -5.34 0.79 22.55
N GLN A 174 -4.11 0.54 23.04
CA GLN A 174 -3.70 -0.83 23.40
C GLN A 174 -4.55 -1.39 24.56
N THR A 175 -4.84 -0.56 25.56
CA THR A 175 -5.74 -0.92 26.67
C THR A 175 -7.15 -1.23 26.16
N TYR A 176 -7.68 -0.42 25.25
CA TYR A 176 -8.99 -0.64 24.65
C TYR A 176 -9.07 -1.96 23.87
N LYS A 177 -8.03 -2.32 23.13
CA LYS A 177 -7.95 -3.61 22.42
C LYS A 177 -8.09 -4.81 23.37
N ASP A 178 -7.58 -4.72 24.59
CA ASP A 178 -7.70 -5.78 25.59
C ASP A 178 -9.05 -5.77 26.31
N GLU A 179 -9.65 -4.61 26.56
CA GLU A 179 -10.82 -4.47 27.41
C GLU A 179 -12.15 -4.43 26.65
N ILE A 180 -12.16 -3.87 25.45
CA ILE A 180 -13.33 -3.73 24.56
C ILE A 180 -13.03 -4.26 23.15
N GLU A 181 -12.50 -5.48 23.07
CA GLU A 181 -12.00 -6.13 21.86
C GLU A 181 -12.99 -6.10 20.70
N ASP A 182 -14.29 -6.26 20.97
CA ASP A 182 -15.35 -6.32 19.96
C ASP A 182 -15.41 -5.08 19.07
N LEU A 183 -15.02 -3.90 19.59
CA LEU A 183 -14.94 -2.67 18.80
C LEU A 183 -13.89 -2.76 17.70
N PHE A 184 -12.79 -3.47 17.96
CA PHE A 184 -11.63 -3.54 17.07
C PHE A 184 -11.75 -4.62 16.00
N VAL A 185 -12.73 -5.51 16.11
CA VAL A 185 -13.04 -6.50 15.04
C VAL A 185 -13.30 -5.80 13.71
N PHE A 186 -13.98 -4.65 13.75
CA PHE A 186 -14.41 -3.88 12.56
C PHE A 186 -13.41 -2.81 12.14
N ASN A 187 -12.26 -2.72 12.79
CA ASN A 187 -11.33 -1.61 12.62
C ASN A 187 -10.52 -1.69 11.32
N GLU A 188 -10.50 -0.62 10.52
CA GLU A 188 -9.65 -0.49 9.36
C GLU A 188 -8.45 0.44 9.60
N ALA A 189 -8.60 1.46 10.42
CA ALA A 189 -7.52 2.38 10.79
C ALA A 189 -7.70 2.90 12.22
N LEU A 190 -6.59 3.19 12.88
CA LEU A 190 -6.52 3.84 14.19
C LEU A 190 -5.84 5.19 14.03
N VAL A 191 -6.35 6.20 14.72
CA VAL A 191 -5.75 7.54 14.77
C VAL A 191 -5.43 7.91 16.19
N ILE A 192 -4.24 8.46 16.40
CA ILE A 192 -3.79 9.06 17.66
C ILE A 192 -3.44 10.52 17.42
N SER A 193 -3.83 11.40 18.32
CA SER A 193 -3.52 12.82 18.21
C SER A 193 -3.48 13.51 19.57
N ASP A 194 -2.63 14.54 19.67
CA ASP A 194 -2.68 15.55 20.72
C ASP A 194 -3.28 16.88 20.20
N GLY A 195 -3.90 16.84 19.01
CA GLY A 195 -4.42 18.00 18.29
C GLY A 195 -3.39 18.60 17.36
N ILE A 196 -2.20 18.91 17.84
CA ILE A 196 -1.10 19.48 17.05
C ILE A 196 -0.50 18.39 16.16
N ASN A 197 -0.12 17.25 16.75
CA ASN A 197 0.40 16.10 16.03
C ASN A 197 -0.72 15.08 15.81
N ALA A 198 -0.72 14.42 14.67
CA ALA A 198 -1.65 13.35 14.36
C ALA A 198 -0.97 12.23 13.56
N ARG A 199 -1.31 10.98 13.88
CA ARG A 199 -0.78 9.79 13.21
C ARG A 199 -1.89 8.79 12.94
N VAL A 200 -1.75 8.06 11.86
CA VAL A 200 -2.62 6.94 11.49
C VAL A 200 -1.84 5.63 11.51
N GLY A 201 -2.43 4.59 12.05
CA GLY A 201 -1.84 3.26 12.16
C GLY A 201 -2.82 2.13 11.97
N SER A 202 -2.32 0.92 11.76
CA SER A 202 -3.14 -0.29 11.66
C SER A 202 -3.43 -0.87 13.05
N LEU A 203 -4.36 -1.84 13.09
CA LEU A 203 -4.69 -2.58 14.31
C LEU A 203 -3.47 -3.20 15.01
N THR A 204 -2.47 -3.67 14.25
CA THR A 204 -1.27 -4.33 14.77
C THR A 204 -0.02 -3.45 14.77
N ALA A 205 -0.15 -2.18 14.40
CA ALA A 205 0.98 -1.26 14.36
C ALA A 205 1.55 -1.02 15.76
N THR A 206 2.88 -1.03 15.88
CA THR A 206 3.58 -0.46 17.02
C THR A 206 3.53 1.06 16.94
N ASP A 207 3.88 1.77 18.01
CA ASP A 207 3.94 3.23 18.04
C ASP A 207 4.78 3.82 16.90
N GLU A 208 5.94 3.23 16.61
CA GLU A 208 6.84 3.62 15.51
C GLU A 208 6.21 3.44 14.11
N ARG A 209 5.13 2.68 14.01
CA ARG A 209 4.43 2.40 12.75
C ARG A 209 3.15 3.21 12.59
N PHE A 210 2.87 4.13 13.49
CA PHE A 210 1.87 5.16 13.31
C PHE A 210 2.49 6.30 12.47
N MET A 211 1.94 6.52 11.29
CA MET A 211 2.50 7.37 10.24
C MET A 211 1.80 8.73 10.19
N PHE A 212 2.50 9.74 9.74
CA PHE A 212 1.92 11.02 9.36
C PHE A 212 0.96 10.89 8.18
N TRP A 213 -0.04 11.78 8.12
CA TRP A 213 -0.82 12.03 6.93
C TRP A 213 -0.75 13.53 6.61
N ARG A 214 0.06 13.90 5.60
CA ARG A 214 0.44 15.31 5.36
C ARG A 214 -0.27 15.98 4.20
N THR A 215 -1.19 15.29 3.54
CA THR A 215 -1.80 15.76 2.29
C THR A 215 -3.31 15.81 2.41
N VAL A 216 -3.94 16.70 1.65
CA VAL A 216 -5.42 16.80 1.59
C VAL A 216 -5.94 16.27 0.26
N LYS A 217 -5.46 16.76 -0.89
CA LYS A 217 -5.98 16.40 -2.22
C LYS A 217 -5.05 15.48 -3.00
N ASP A 218 -3.78 15.83 -3.07
CA ASP A 218 -2.77 15.12 -3.84
C ASP A 218 -1.41 15.17 -3.13
N GLU A 219 -0.39 14.56 -3.72
CA GLU A 219 0.95 14.48 -3.14
C GLU A 219 1.59 15.86 -2.89
N ASN A 220 1.25 16.86 -3.68
CA ASN A 220 1.83 18.20 -3.62
C ASN A 220 1.06 19.13 -2.68
N ASP A 221 -0.19 18.81 -2.37
CA ASP A 221 -1.03 19.61 -1.47
C ASP A 221 -0.73 19.24 -0.01
N LYS A 222 0.39 19.76 0.51
CA LYS A 222 0.87 19.58 1.89
C LYS A 222 0.63 20.88 2.68
N PRO A 223 -0.61 21.17 3.12
CA PRO A 223 -0.88 22.40 3.83
C PRO A 223 -0.19 22.41 5.20
N LEU A 224 0.42 23.55 5.54
CA LEU A 224 0.95 23.82 6.88
C LEU A 224 -0.19 24.38 7.73
N LEU A 225 -1.08 23.51 8.17
CA LEU A 225 -2.16 23.87 9.08
C LEU A 225 -1.66 23.89 10.53
N GLU A 226 -2.35 24.63 11.37
CA GLU A 226 -2.03 24.71 12.81
C GLU A 226 -2.13 23.35 13.49
N TYR A 227 -3.01 22.48 12.95
CA TYR A 227 -3.27 21.15 13.49
C TYR A 227 -3.04 20.07 12.41
N GLU A 228 -2.13 19.13 12.65
CA GLU A 228 -1.95 17.97 11.77
C GLU A 228 -3.22 17.09 11.71
N LEU A 229 -4.04 17.10 12.78
CA LEU A 229 -5.30 16.38 12.83
C LEU A 229 -6.30 16.90 11.78
N ASP A 230 -6.34 18.22 11.49
CA ASP A 230 -7.17 18.78 10.43
C ASP A 230 -6.76 18.23 9.05
N THR A 231 -5.46 18.26 8.76
CA THR A 231 -4.92 17.69 7.51
C THR A 231 -5.24 16.20 7.39
N LEU A 232 -5.05 15.44 8.48
CA LEU A 232 -5.36 14.01 8.50
C LEU A 232 -6.86 13.76 8.25
N ILE A 233 -7.75 14.47 8.93
CA ILE A 233 -9.19 14.30 8.75
C ILE A 233 -9.59 14.64 7.32
N LYS A 234 -9.19 15.79 6.80
CA LYS A 234 -9.55 16.24 5.45
C LYS A 234 -8.94 15.39 4.33
N GLY A 235 -7.75 14.87 4.53
CA GLY A 235 -7.06 14.04 3.55
C GLY A 235 -7.43 12.58 3.65
N PHE A 236 -7.25 11.96 4.82
CA PHE A 236 -7.46 10.52 4.99
C PHE A 236 -8.94 10.13 5.01
N PHE A 237 -9.79 10.88 5.73
CA PHE A 237 -11.22 10.59 5.84
C PHE A 237 -12.09 11.25 4.76
N HIS A 238 -11.50 11.87 3.72
CA HIS A 238 -12.30 12.22 2.55
C HIS A 238 -13.01 10.96 2.01
N LYS A 239 -14.32 11.01 1.84
CA LYS A 239 -15.16 9.81 1.62
C LYS A 239 -14.64 8.89 0.51
N GLU A 240 -14.29 9.47 -0.65
CA GLU A 240 -13.74 8.71 -1.77
C GLU A 240 -12.36 8.11 -1.45
N TYR A 241 -11.49 8.88 -0.78
CA TYR A 241 -10.14 8.45 -0.43
C TYR A 241 -10.17 7.38 0.64
N PHE A 242 -11.02 7.52 1.64
CA PHE A 242 -11.15 6.55 2.72
C PHE A 242 -11.66 5.20 2.22
N LEU A 243 -12.66 5.19 1.32
CA LEU A 243 -13.13 3.95 0.69
C LEU A 243 -12.07 3.34 -0.23
N ASP A 244 -11.43 4.15 -1.07
CA ASP A 244 -10.32 3.69 -1.92
C ASP A 244 -9.17 3.10 -1.08
N TYR A 245 -8.88 3.74 0.07
CA TYR A 245 -7.88 3.29 1.01
C TYR A 245 -8.22 1.92 1.61
N ILE A 246 -9.42 1.75 2.13
CA ILE A 246 -9.89 0.46 2.67
C ILE A 246 -9.79 -0.63 1.58
N GLN A 247 -10.21 -0.32 0.36
CA GLN A 247 -10.28 -1.31 -0.73
C GLN A 247 -8.91 -1.73 -1.27
N ASN A 248 -7.92 -0.82 -1.27
CA ASN A 248 -6.70 -1.01 -2.07
C ASN A 248 -5.39 -0.81 -1.32
N PHE A 249 -5.40 -0.37 -0.04
CA PHE A 249 -4.20 0.02 0.69
C PHE A 249 -4.05 -0.65 2.07
N VAL A 250 -4.83 -1.69 2.30
CA VAL A 250 -4.78 -2.52 3.52
C VAL A 250 -4.31 -3.92 3.14
N LEU A 251 -3.27 -4.40 3.84
CA LEU A 251 -2.67 -5.71 3.62
C LEU A 251 -2.63 -6.51 4.91
N PHE A 252 -2.79 -7.82 4.78
CA PHE A 252 -2.60 -8.76 5.88
C PHE A 252 -1.47 -9.71 5.53
N GLU A 253 -0.38 -9.64 6.28
CA GLU A 253 0.73 -10.57 6.17
C GLU A 253 0.59 -11.69 7.20
N ASP A 254 0.87 -12.90 6.77
CA ASP A 254 0.95 -14.08 7.62
C ASP A 254 2.33 -14.73 7.40
N ASP A 255 3.20 -14.60 8.41
CA ASP A 255 4.53 -15.21 8.39
C ASP A 255 4.56 -16.62 9.00
N GLY A 256 3.38 -17.20 9.26
CA GLY A 256 3.20 -18.49 9.92
C GLY A 256 3.34 -18.43 11.45
N LYS A 257 3.75 -17.30 12.01
CA LYS A 257 3.86 -17.05 13.46
C LYS A 257 2.93 -15.95 13.93
N LYS A 258 2.79 -14.89 13.12
CA LYS A 258 1.97 -13.71 13.44
C LYS A 258 1.20 -13.27 12.20
N ASN A 259 -0.06 -12.93 12.41
CA ASN A 259 -0.83 -12.16 11.43
C ASN A 259 -0.60 -10.67 11.72
N ILE A 260 -0.19 -9.92 10.71
CA ILE A 260 0.10 -8.50 10.82
C ILE A 260 -0.74 -7.75 9.79
N LYS A 261 -1.51 -6.76 10.25
CA LYS A 261 -2.20 -5.80 9.38
C LYS A 261 -1.26 -4.65 9.08
N LYS A 262 -1.02 -4.39 7.80
CA LYS A 262 -0.25 -3.24 7.32
C LYS A 262 -1.14 -2.30 6.53
N ILE A 263 -0.86 -1.03 6.60
CA ILE A 263 -1.54 0.02 5.86
C ILE A 263 -0.51 0.92 5.18
N ALA A 264 -0.88 1.51 4.05
CA ALA A 264 0.01 2.37 3.28
C ALA A 264 0.11 3.79 3.87
N GLY A 265 1.26 4.44 3.74
CA GLY A 265 1.43 5.86 4.04
C GLY A 265 0.83 6.76 2.95
N TYR A 266 0.67 8.06 3.25
CA TYR A 266 0.08 9.03 2.31
C TYR A 266 0.84 9.10 0.97
N HIS A 267 2.18 9.06 1.01
CA HIS A 267 3.02 9.07 -0.19
C HIS A 267 2.77 7.84 -1.07
N GLN A 268 2.59 6.66 -0.46
CA GLN A 268 2.26 5.43 -1.18
C GLN A 268 0.85 5.50 -1.78
N PHE A 269 -0.11 6.05 -1.03
CA PHE A 269 -1.49 6.22 -1.46
C PHE A 269 -1.60 7.08 -2.72
N HIS A 270 -1.00 8.27 -2.72
CA HIS A 270 -1.04 9.17 -3.89
C HIS A 270 -0.25 8.60 -5.06
N ALA A 271 0.99 8.12 -4.83
CA ALA A 271 1.82 7.53 -5.87
C ALA A 271 1.12 6.39 -6.62
N VAL A 272 0.45 5.49 -5.88
CA VAL A 272 -0.26 4.36 -6.48
C VAL A 272 -1.47 4.81 -7.30
N ARG A 273 -2.22 5.81 -6.84
CA ARG A 273 -3.37 6.35 -7.58
C ARG A 273 -2.92 6.96 -8.90
N GLU A 274 -1.93 7.84 -8.87
CA GLU A 274 -1.37 8.48 -10.06
C GLU A 274 -0.72 7.46 -11.01
N ALA A 275 -0.03 6.45 -10.47
CA ALA A 275 0.56 5.38 -11.27
C ALA A 275 -0.49 4.55 -12.00
N VAL A 276 -1.62 4.23 -11.35
CA VAL A 276 -2.73 3.51 -11.99
C VAL A 276 -3.31 4.32 -13.13
N ASP A 277 -3.59 5.61 -12.91
CA ASP A 277 -4.14 6.50 -13.93
C ASP A 277 -3.17 6.67 -15.11
N SER A 278 -1.89 6.90 -14.85
CA SER A 278 -0.84 7.01 -15.86
C SER A 278 -0.74 5.74 -16.71
N VAL A 279 -0.73 4.56 -16.09
CA VAL A 279 -0.66 3.27 -16.80
C VAL A 279 -1.91 3.02 -17.65
N ILE A 280 -3.10 3.37 -17.17
CA ILE A 280 -4.34 3.26 -17.95
C ILE A 280 -4.27 4.14 -19.20
N VAL A 281 -3.85 5.38 -19.08
CA VAL A 281 -3.68 6.31 -20.20
C VAL A 281 -2.63 5.78 -21.18
N ALA A 282 -1.47 5.37 -20.67
CA ALA A 282 -0.38 4.84 -21.51
C ALA A 282 -0.77 3.56 -22.26
N SER A 283 -1.57 2.68 -21.65
CA SER A 283 -2.01 1.42 -22.23
C SER A 283 -3.06 1.59 -23.33
N ASN A 284 -3.98 2.54 -23.18
CA ASN A 284 -5.16 2.69 -24.04
C ASN A 284 -4.95 3.57 -25.30
N GLY A 285 -3.79 4.07 -25.57
CA GLY A 285 -3.53 4.89 -26.76
C GLY A 285 -2.30 5.77 -26.63
N GLY A 286 -1.59 5.65 -25.51
CA GLY A 286 -0.38 6.40 -25.23
C GLY A 286 0.89 5.74 -25.77
N ASN A 287 2.00 6.24 -25.31
CA ASN A 287 3.36 5.87 -25.70
C ASN A 287 3.87 4.59 -25.03
N LYS A 288 3.04 3.87 -24.28
CA LYS A 288 3.39 2.67 -23.49
C LYS A 288 4.39 2.95 -22.35
N LYS A 289 4.50 4.20 -21.92
CA LYS A 289 5.34 4.64 -20.82
C LYS A 289 4.45 5.02 -19.64
N GLY A 290 4.41 4.17 -18.62
CA GLY A 290 3.58 4.34 -17.44
C GLY A 290 4.15 5.31 -16.40
N GLY A 291 5.42 5.72 -16.55
CA GLY A 291 6.12 6.64 -15.64
C GLY A 291 7.03 5.95 -14.63
N VAL A 292 7.57 6.76 -13.72
CA VAL A 292 8.50 6.32 -12.66
C VAL A 292 7.99 6.78 -11.31
N VAL A 293 7.91 5.85 -10.35
CA VAL A 293 7.71 6.12 -8.94
C VAL A 293 9.07 6.07 -8.25
N TRP A 294 9.53 7.23 -7.80
CA TRP A 294 10.78 7.34 -7.04
C TRP A 294 10.47 7.51 -5.57
N HIS A 295 10.63 6.45 -4.81
CA HIS A 295 10.51 6.46 -3.36
C HIS A 295 11.82 5.95 -2.74
N THR A 296 12.42 6.73 -1.84
CA THR A 296 13.71 6.40 -1.22
C THR A 296 13.71 5.02 -0.56
N GLN A 297 14.89 4.47 -0.36
CA GLN A 297 15.06 3.17 0.28
C GLN A 297 14.46 3.19 1.70
N GLY A 298 13.74 2.13 2.09
CA GLY A 298 13.06 2.05 3.38
C GLY A 298 11.63 2.64 3.41
N SER A 299 11.18 3.36 2.38
CA SER A 299 9.84 3.97 2.29
C SER A 299 8.69 2.98 2.05
N GLY A 300 8.98 1.67 1.92
CA GLY A 300 7.97 0.64 1.70
C GLY A 300 7.56 0.43 0.23
N LYS A 301 8.47 0.59 -0.74
CA LYS A 301 8.23 0.36 -2.18
C LYS A 301 7.50 -0.95 -2.48
N SER A 302 7.86 -2.06 -1.82
CA SER A 302 7.21 -3.36 -2.03
C SER A 302 5.71 -3.31 -1.72
N ILE A 303 5.29 -2.55 -0.71
CA ILE A 303 3.88 -2.31 -0.38
C ILE A 303 3.22 -1.47 -1.47
N SER A 304 3.87 -0.40 -1.93
CA SER A 304 3.37 0.43 -3.05
C SER A 304 3.15 -0.41 -4.31
N MET A 305 4.11 -1.27 -4.66
CA MET A 305 4.00 -2.16 -5.83
C MET A 305 2.85 -3.17 -5.68
N ALA A 306 2.65 -3.75 -4.49
CA ALA A 306 1.53 -4.67 -4.22
C ALA A 306 0.18 -3.94 -4.28
N CYS A 307 0.06 -2.75 -3.70
CA CYS A 307 -1.13 -1.90 -3.78
C CYS A 307 -1.43 -1.48 -5.24
N PHE A 308 -0.40 -1.09 -5.98
CA PHE A 308 -0.52 -0.76 -7.40
C PHE A 308 -1.04 -1.96 -8.21
N ALA A 309 -0.43 -3.13 -8.03
CA ALA A 309 -0.85 -4.35 -8.72
C ALA A 309 -2.32 -4.71 -8.38
N GLY A 310 -2.69 -4.69 -7.10
CA GLY A 310 -4.04 -4.99 -6.64
C GLY A 310 -5.08 -4.00 -7.16
N LYS A 311 -4.77 -2.70 -7.16
CA LYS A 311 -5.65 -1.66 -7.68
C LYS A 311 -5.79 -1.73 -9.21
N LEU A 312 -4.67 -1.95 -9.93
CA LEU A 312 -4.64 -1.99 -11.39
C LEU A 312 -5.41 -3.19 -11.95
N THR A 313 -5.31 -4.37 -11.32
CA THR A 313 -6.03 -5.58 -11.75
C THR A 313 -7.56 -5.44 -11.67
N LYS A 314 -8.06 -4.57 -10.79
CA LYS A 314 -9.50 -4.27 -10.64
C LYS A 314 -10.01 -3.27 -11.70
N GLN A 315 -9.12 -2.61 -12.47
CA GLN A 315 -9.51 -1.59 -13.44
C GLN A 315 -10.15 -2.22 -14.68
N ARG A 316 -11.43 -1.95 -14.92
CA ARG A 316 -12.18 -2.44 -16.09
C ARG A 316 -11.51 -2.02 -17.42
N ALA A 317 -10.90 -0.82 -17.45
CA ALA A 317 -10.18 -0.29 -18.61
C ALA A 317 -8.98 -1.17 -19.03
N MET A 318 -8.39 -1.92 -18.08
CA MET A 318 -7.25 -2.81 -18.33
C MET A 318 -7.65 -4.21 -18.79
N LYS A 319 -8.94 -4.57 -18.77
CA LYS A 319 -9.47 -5.84 -19.30
C LYS A 319 -8.72 -7.08 -18.75
N ASN A 320 -8.62 -7.18 -17.42
CA ASN A 320 -7.89 -8.24 -16.73
C ASN A 320 -6.40 -8.32 -17.17
N PRO A 321 -5.57 -7.34 -16.79
CA PRO A 321 -4.18 -7.25 -17.26
C PRO A 321 -3.31 -8.39 -16.74
N THR A 322 -2.28 -8.75 -17.53
CA THR A 322 -1.17 -9.56 -17.05
C THR A 322 -0.09 -8.61 -16.52
N LEU A 323 0.32 -8.79 -15.28
CA LEU A 323 1.40 -8.03 -14.66
C LEU A 323 2.68 -8.85 -14.67
N VAL A 324 3.75 -8.27 -15.22
CA VAL A 324 5.08 -8.89 -15.27
C VAL A 324 6.00 -8.07 -14.38
N ILE A 325 6.31 -8.61 -13.20
CA ILE A 325 7.22 -7.97 -12.25
C ILE A 325 8.64 -8.42 -12.58
N VAL A 326 9.49 -7.45 -12.93
CA VAL A 326 10.86 -7.69 -13.33
C VAL A 326 11.80 -7.16 -12.25
N THR A 327 12.64 -8.06 -11.71
CA THR A 327 13.66 -7.74 -10.71
C THR A 327 15.06 -7.92 -11.30
N ASP A 328 16.07 -7.26 -10.69
CA ASP A 328 17.47 -7.35 -11.14
C ASP A 328 18.18 -8.60 -10.60
N ARG A 329 17.90 -9.00 -9.36
CA ARG A 329 18.61 -10.08 -8.68
C ARG A 329 17.68 -11.07 -7.98
N ASN A 330 18.08 -12.35 -7.98
CA ASN A 330 17.32 -13.42 -7.34
C ASN A 330 17.11 -13.23 -5.82
N ASP A 331 18.05 -12.60 -5.11
CA ASP A 331 17.94 -12.40 -3.65
C ASP A 331 16.87 -11.36 -3.26
N LEU A 332 16.72 -10.29 -4.05
CA LEU A 332 15.66 -9.28 -3.86
C LEU A 332 14.30 -9.78 -4.34
N ASP A 333 14.29 -10.67 -5.33
CA ASP A 333 13.10 -11.34 -5.87
C ASP A 333 12.33 -12.08 -4.78
N GLY A 334 13.04 -12.79 -3.87
CA GLY A 334 12.42 -13.51 -2.77
C GLY A 334 11.64 -12.63 -1.79
N GLN A 335 12.16 -11.45 -1.42
CA GLN A 335 11.48 -10.54 -0.49
C GLN A 335 10.26 -9.86 -1.12
N LEU A 336 10.39 -9.37 -2.35
CA LEU A 336 9.28 -8.75 -3.07
C LEU A 336 8.19 -9.78 -3.38
N PHE A 337 8.57 -10.99 -3.84
CA PHE A 337 7.66 -12.09 -4.07
C PHE A 337 6.91 -12.51 -2.80
N ALA A 338 7.59 -12.59 -1.65
CA ALA A 338 6.97 -12.89 -0.37
C ALA A 338 5.93 -11.81 0.02
N THR A 339 6.22 -10.52 -0.21
CA THR A 339 5.26 -9.43 0.02
C THR A 339 4.01 -9.60 -0.85
N PHE A 340 4.16 -9.91 -2.13
CA PHE A 340 3.02 -10.16 -3.03
C PHE A 340 2.26 -11.43 -2.64
N SER A 341 2.95 -12.50 -2.27
CA SER A 341 2.31 -13.75 -1.84
C SER A 341 1.49 -13.57 -0.57
N SER A 342 1.95 -12.73 0.36
CA SER A 342 1.18 -12.39 1.56
C SER A 342 -0.02 -11.48 1.25
N ALA A 343 0.06 -10.66 0.20
CA ALA A 343 -0.98 -9.72 -0.23
C ALA A 343 -2.07 -10.35 -1.12
N LYS A 344 -2.18 -11.68 -1.21
CA LYS A 344 -3.11 -12.36 -2.13
C LYS A 344 -4.58 -11.94 -1.99
N MET A 345 -5.01 -11.52 -0.80
CA MET A 345 -6.37 -10.99 -0.59
C MET A 345 -6.58 -9.70 -1.39
N LEU A 346 -5.61 -8.77 -1.34
CA LEU A 346 -5.62 -7.52 -2.10
C LEU A 346 -5.53 -7.78 -3.61
N LEU A 347 -4.66 -8.71 -4.02
CA LEU A 347 -4.37 -9.04 -5.41
C LEU A 347 -5.50 -9.85 -6.08
N GLY A 348 -6.32 -10.57 -5.31
CA GLY A 348 -7.37 -11.47 -5.80
C GLY A 348 -6.85 -12.72 -6.52
N GLN A 349 -5.53 -12.93 -6.55
CA GLN A 349 -4.86 -14.04 -7.21
C GLN A 349 -3.48 -14.30 -6.59
N GLU A 350 -2.94 -15.47 -6.79
CA GLU A 350 -1.59 -15.82 -6.34
C GLU A 350 -0.56 -15.40 -7.41
N PRO A 351 0.56 -14.75 -7.00
CA PRO A 351 1.67 -14.50 -7.91
C PRO A 351 2.39 -15.81 -8.25
N ILE A 352 2.95 -15.88 -9.45
CA ILE A 352 3.70 -17.03 -9.94
C ILE A 352 5.12 -16.56 -10.25
N GLN A 353 6.11 -17.27 -9.71
CA GLN A 353 7.51 -17.01 -9.99
C GLN A 353 7.99 -17.96 -11.09
N MET A 354 8.65 -17.42 -12.12
CA MET A 354 9.21 -18.20 -13.20
C MET A 354 10.58 -18.75 -12.82
N ASP A 355 10.77 -20.06 -12.94
CA ASP A 355 12.05 -20.70 -12.61
C ASP A 355 13.08 -20.53 -13.71
N ASP A 356 12.69 -20.67 -14.98
CA ASP A 356 13.60 -20.61 -16.10
C ASP A 356 13.04 -19.84 -17.32
N VAL A 357 13.88 -19.69 -18.35
CA VAL A 357 13.57 -18.99 -19.61
C VAL A 357 12.48 -19.69 -20.41
N THR A 358 12.39 -21.01 -20.34
CA THR A 358 11.42 -21.79 -21.11
C THR A 358 10.03 -21.62 -20.55
N GLU A 359 9.91 -21.75 -19.23
CA GLU A 359 8.67 -21.55 -18.51
C GLU A 359 8.13 -20.11 -18.70
N LEU A 360 9.01 -19.09 -18.62
CA LEU A 360 8.63 -17.69 -18.88
C LEU A 360 8.05 -17.53 -20.30
N ARG A 361 8.72 -18.08 -21.30
CA ARG A 361 8.29 -17.99 -22.71
C ARG A 361 6.95 -18.69 -22.93
N GLU A 362 6.79 -19.91 -22.44
CA GLU A 362 5.55 -20.67 -22.53
C GLU A 362 4.40 -19.96 -21.84
N THR A 363 4.63 -19.47 -20.61
CA THR A 363 3.61 -18.77 -19.83
C THR A 363 3.14 -17.50 -20.53
N LEU A 364 4.06 -16.64 -20.99
CA LEU A 364 3.68 -15.38 -21.66
C LEU A 364 3.04 -15.60 -23.03
N THR A 365 3.43 -16.65 -23.74
CA THR A 365 2.85 -16.98 -25.06
C THR A 365 1.44 -17.57 -24.93
N ASN A 366 1.22 -18.44 -23.95
CA ASN A 366 -0.03 -19.21 -23.85
C ASN A 366 -1.08 -18.55 -22.94
N LYS A 367 -0.71 -17.56 -22.10
CA LYS A 367 -1.64 -16.94 -21.16
C LYS A 367 -2.55 -15.93 -21.87
N PRO A 368 -3.87 -16.15 -21.89
CA PRO A 368 -4.79 -15.28 -22.65
C PRO A 368 -5.06 -13.95 -21.95
N SER A 369 -5.06 -13.92 -20.60
CA SER A 369 -5.28 -12.71 -19.77
C SER A 369 -4.96 -12.96 -18.32
N GLY A 370 -4.87 -11.89 -17.51
CA GLY A 370 -4.65 -11.94 -16.06
C GLY A 370 -3.30 -12.52 -15.69
N GLY A 371 -3.10 -12.66 -14.39
CA GLY A 371 -1.90 -13.23 -13.78
C GLY A 371 -0.86 -12.20 -13.38
N ILE A 372 -0.17 -12.53 -12.28
CA ILE A 372 0.97 -11.77 -11.74
C ILE A 372 2.19 -12.68 -11.84
N ILE A 373 3.12 -12.31 -12.70
CA ILE A 373 4.27 -13.13 -13.10
C ILE A 373 5.54 -12.45 -12.59
N PHE A 374 6.30 -13.14 -11.76
CA PHE A 374 7.61 -12.71 -11.31
C PHE A 374 8.71 -13.30 -12.16
N THR A 375 9.66 -12.49 -12.57
CA THR A 375 10.81 -12.90 -13.36
C THR A 375 11.99 -11.97 -13.13
N THR A 376 13.19 -12.44 -13.45
CA THR A 376 14.37 -11.59 -13.49
C THR A 376 14.66 -11.14 -14.91
N ILE A 377 15.31 -9.98 -15.07
CA ILE A 377 15.64 -9.42 -16.39
C ILE A 377 16.53 -10.38 -17.21
N GLN A 378 17.37 -11.18 -16.55
CA GLN A 378 18.28 -12.15 -17.19
C GLN A 378 17.54 -13.26 -17.94
N LYS A 379 16.27 -13.56 -17.57
CA LYS A 379 15.44 -14.57 -18.26
C LYS A 379 14.98 -14.12 -19.66
N PHE A 380 15.22 -12.86 -20.02
CA PHE A 380 15.09 -12.37 -21.40
C PHE A 380 16.37 -12.54 -22.22
N GLY A 381 17.22 -13.50 -21.85
CA GLY A 381 18.41 -13.89 -22.61
C GLY A 381 18.07 -14.63 -23.91
N LEU A 382 18.90 -14.40 -24.95
CA LEU A 382 18.83 -15.15 -26.22
C LEU A 382 19.30 -16.59 -26.02
N LYS A 383 18.65 -17.54 -26.72
CA LYS A 383 19.20 -18.89 -26.90
C LYS A 383 20.34 -18.86 -27.91
N LYS A 384 21.23 -19.87 -27.89
CA LYS A 384 22.48 -19.90 -28.70
C LYS A 384 22.30 -19.65 -30.19
N GLU A 385 21.15 -19.96 -30.75
CA GLU A 385 20.86 -19.84 -32.19
C GLU A 385 20.00 -18.62 -32.52
N GLU A 386 19.63 -17.81 -31.54
CA GLU A 386 18.77 -16.66 -31.75
C GLU A 386 19.59 -15.38 -31.96
N SER A 387 19.26 -14.62 -32.99
CA SER A 387 19.82 -13.29 -33.28
C SER A 387 18.96 -12.15 -32.69
N ARG A 388 17.68 -12.45 -32.40
CA ARG A 388 16.70 -11.53 -31.84
C ARG A 388 15.75 -12.29 -30.91
N PHE A 389 15.29 -11.63 -29.85
CA PHE A 389 14.32 -12.23 -28.93
C PHE A 389 12.95 -12.35 -29.62
N PRO A 390 12.27 -13.51 -29.54
CA PRO A 390 10.96 -13.69 -30.16
C PRO A 390 9.89 -12.86 -29.46
N VAL A 391 8.88 -12.41 -30.22
CA VAL A 391 7.66 -11.83 -29.65
C VAL A 391 6.90 -12.93 -28.93
N LEU A 392 6.69 -12.76 -27.62
CA LEU A 392 5.95 -13.71 -26.77
C LEU A 392 4.46 -13.37 -26.72
N SER A 393 4.14 -12.07 -26.75
CA SER A 393 2.75 -11.62 -26.78
C SER A 393 2.66 -10.22 -27.38
N ASP A 394 1.65 -10.00 -28.22
CA ASP A 394 1.31 -8.71 -28.82
C ASP A 394 0.17 -7.99 -28.09
N ARG A 395 -0.29 -8.52 -26.96
CA ARG A 395 -1.37 -7.94 -26.16
C ARG A 395 -0.97 -6.59 -25.57
N SER A 396 -1.91 -5.63 -25.63
CA SER A 396 -1.73 -4.28 -25.07
C SER A 396 -2.08 -4.17 -23.59
N ASN A 397 -2.72 -5.20 -23.00
CA ASN A 397 -3.06 -5.25 -21.59
C ASN A 397 -2.03 -6.02 -20.74
N ILE A 398 -0.77 -5.96 -21.14
CA ILE A 398 0.36 -6.41 -20.33
C ILE A 398 1.03 -5.18 -19.73
N VAL A 399 1.31 -5.23 -18.43
CA VAL A 399 2.03 -4.17 -17.74
C VAL A 399 3.29 -4.76 -17.12
N VAL A 400 4.43 -4.21 -17.51
CA VAL A 400 5.74 -4.56 -16.95
C VAL A 400 6.06 -3.59 -15.83
N ILE A 401 6.26 -4.12 -14.65
CA ILE A 401 6.62 -3.39 -13.44
C ILE A 401 8.08 -3.69 -13.14
N ALA A 402 8.96 -2.72 -13.35
CA ALA A 402 10.39 -2.88 -13.07
C ALA A 402 10.71 -2.40 -11.65
N ASP A 403 11.21 -3.31 -10.82
CA ASP A 403 11.83 -2.94 -9.54
C ASP A 403 13.28 -2.51 -9.79
N GLU A 404 13.76 -1.53 -9.02
CA GLU A 404 15.04 -0.86 -9.20
C GLU A 404 15.26 -0.44 -10.67
N ALA A 405 14.28 0.32 -11.20
CA ALA A 405 14.18 0.69 -12.61
C ALA A 405 15.48 1.26 -13.20
N HIS A 406 16.29 1.96 -12.39
CA HIS A 406 17.60 2.48 -12.79
C HIS A 406 18.58 1.37 -13.22
N ARG A 407 18.46 0.14 -12.68
CA ARG A 407 19.33 -1.00 -13.03
C ARG A 407 18.81 -1.81 -14.22
N SER A 408 17.51 -1.81 -14.46
CA SER A 408 16.89 -2.60 -15.53
C SER A 408 17.11 -2.02 -16.92
N GLN A 409 17.76 -0.85 -17.05
CA GLN A 409 17.99 -0.15 -18.30
C GLN A 409 19.26 -0.54 -19.03
N TYR A 410 20.19 -1.24 -18.37
CA TYR A 410 21.43 -1.64 -19.00
C TYR A 410 21.18 -2.51 -20.23
N GLY A 411 21.56 -1.97 -21.43
CA GLY A 411 21.56 -2.74 -22.66
C GLY A 411 20.54 -2.30 -23.73
N PHE A 412 20.03 -1.07 -23.67
CA PHE A 412 19.35 -0.47 -24.83
C PHE A 412 20.33 -0.06 -25.93
N ASP A 413 21.56 0.31 -25.57
CA ASP A 413 22.59 0.63 -26.55
C ASP A 413 23.17 -0.64 -27.17
N ALA A 414 23.20 -0.64 -28.49
CA ALA A 414 23.82 -1.71 -29.25
C ALA A 414 25.35 -1.66 -29.06
N MET A 415 25.91 -2.67 -28.42
CA MET A 415 27.35 -2.88 -28.37
C MET A 415 27.79 -3.74 -29.56
N LEU A 416 28.90 -3.36 -30.23
CA LEU A 416 29.55 -4.21 -31.20
C LEU A 416 30.30 -5.32 -30.47
N ASP A 417 29.99 -6.57 -30.79
CA ASP A 417 30.78 -7.70 -30.30
C ASP A 417 32.11 -7.81 -31.04
N LYS A 418 32.95 -8.76 -30.64
CA LYS A 418 34.29 -9.02 -31.27
C LYS A 418 34.18 -9.38 -32.73
N ASP A 419 33.01 -9.80 -33.21
CA ASP A 419 32.71 -10.20 -34.60
C ASP A 419 32.03 -9.10 -35.40
N GLY A 420 31.90 -7.87 -34.85
CA GLY A 420 31.29 -6.72 -35.49
C GLY A 420 29.75 -6.79 -35.59
N LYS A 421 29.10 -7.66 -34.80
CA LYS A 421 27.64 -7.76 -34.73
C LYS A 421 27.09 -6.90 -33.59
N PHE A 422 25.97 -6.25 -33.81
CA PHE A 422 25.25 -5.54 -32.79
C PHE A 422 24.67 -6.52 -31.76
N LYS A 423 25.04 -6.36 -30.49
CA LYS A 423 24.53 -7.10 -29.37
C LYS A 423 23.69 -6.16 -28.50
N TYR A 424 22.44 -6.50 -28.31
CA TYR A 424 21.50 -5.78 -27.46
C TYR A 424 21.45 -6.43 -26.07
N GLY A 425 21.12 -5.64 -25.05
CA GLY A 425 20.95 -6.15 -23.71
C GLY A 425 19.55 -6.67 -23.40
N TYR A 426 19.38 -7.18 -22.19
CA TYR A 426 18.13 -7.80 -21.74
C TYR A 426 16.92 -6.86 -21.77
N ALA A 427 17.13 -5.56 -21.56
CA ALA A 427 16.06 -4.57 -21.60
C ALA A 427 15.43 -4.43 -23.00
N GLN A 428 16.26 -4.46 -24.07
CA GLN A 428 15.78 -4.47 -25.45
C GLN A 428 15.05 -5.78 -25.76
N HIS A 429 15.57 -6.91 -25.29
CA HIS A 429 14.92 -8.22 -25.50
C HIS A 429 13.55 -8.29 -24.82
N LEU A 430 13.39 -7.71 -23.64
CA LEU A 430 12.10 -7.59 -22.96
C LEU A 430 11.11 -6.76 -23.78
N ARG A 431 11.57 -5.66 -24.39
CA ARG A 431 10.75 -4.83 -25.30
C ARG A 431 10.36 -5.59 -26.57
N ASP A 432 11.30 -6.33 -27.14
CA ASP A 432 11.04 -7.16 -28.31
C ASP A 432 10.05 -8.30 -28.00
N ALA A 433 10.13 -8.87 -26.79
CA ALA A 433 9.21 -9.91 -26.31
C ALA A 433 7.77 -9.42 -26.15
N LEU A 434 7.58 -8.17 -25.70
CA LEU A 434 6.30 -7.59 -25.34
C LEU A 434 6.13 -6.18 -25.95
N PRO A 435 6.01 -6.07 -27.28
CA PRO A 435 6.09 -4.79 -28.00
C PRO A 435 4.95 -3.81 -27.67
N ASN A 436 3.79 -4.32 -27.24
CA ASN A 436 2.62 -3.51 -26.91
C ASN A 436 2.38 -3.36 -25.40
N ALA A 437 3.28 -3.89 -24.57
CA ALA A 437 3.18 -3.76 -23.11
C ALA A 437 3.46 -2.32 -22.64
N THR A 438 2.81 -1.93 -21.57
CA THR A 438 3.10 -0.67 -20.87
C THR A 438 4.14 -0.92 -19.78
N PHE A 439 5.11 -0.02 -19.64
CA PHE A 439 6.23 -0.14 -18.71
C PHE A 439 6.13 0.94 -17.64
N ILE A 440 6.24 0.54 -16.39
CA ILE A 440 6.33 1.42 -15.23
C ILE A 440 7.53 1.03 -14.37
N GLY A 441 8.25 2.02 -13.85
CA GLY A 441 9.42 1.82 -13.01
C GLY A 441 9.18 2.20 -11.56
N PHE A 442 9.72 1.41 -10.64
CA PHE A 442 9.85 1.75 -9.23
C PHE A 442 11.34 1.79 -8.88
N THR A 443 11.78 2.84 -8.19
CA THR A 443 13.20 2.98 -7.82
C THR A 443 13.40 3.67 -6.49
N GLY A 444 14.48 3.33 -5.78
CA GLY A 444 14.88 3.97 -4.53
C GLY A 444 15.94 5.04 -4.70
N THR A 445 16.65 5.02 -5.81
CA THR A 445 17.77 5.93 -6.09
C THR A 445 17.68 6.44 -7.52
N PRO A 446 17.45 7.74 -7.74
CA PRO A 446 17.70 8.32 -9.03
C PRO A 446 19.23 8.47 -9.17
N ILE A 447 19.79 7.99 -10.24
CA ILE A 447 21.17 8.27 -10.61
C ILE A 447 21.12 9.40 -11.63
N GLU A 448 21.56 10.59 -11.27
CA GLU A 448 21.50 11.80 -12.14
C GLU A 448 22.08 11.56 -13.53
N SER A 449 23.14 10.76 -13.64
CA SER A 449 23.77 10.40 -14.93
C SER A 449 22.92 9.42 -15.77
N GLU A 450 22.02 8.64 -15.14
CA GLU A 450 21.18 7.62 -15.76
C GLU A 450 19.68 8.04 -15.80
N ASP A 451 19.35 9.18 -15.21
CA ASP A 451 17.98 9.71 -15.14
C ASP A 451 17.37 9.91 -16.53
N ARG A 452 18.17 10.37 -17.49
CA ARG A 452 17.76 10.58 -18.87
C ARG A 452 17.30 9.27 -19.55
N ASP A 453 17.97 8.18 -19.22
CA ASP A 453 17.69 6.86 -19.79
C ASP A 453 16.46 6.23 -19.10
N THR A 454 16.30 6.40 -17.78
CA THR A 454 15.12 5.96 -17.04
C THR A 454 13.85 6.62 -17.60
N ARG A 455 13.86 7.92 -17.76
CA ARG A 455 12.73 8.67 -18.32
C ARG A 455 12.48 8.33 -19.80
N ALA A 456 13.54 8.06 -20.56
CA ALA A 456 13.40 7.63 -21.96
C ALA A 456 12.65 6.29 -22.08
N VAL A 457 12.84 5.39 -21.12
CA VAL A 457 12.23 4.04 -21.10
C VAL A 457 10.84 4.05 -20.49
N PHE A 458 10.68 4.61 -19.29
CA PHE A 458 9.46 4.48 -18.49
C PHE A 458 8.54 5.71 -18.59
N GLY A 459 9.05 6.87 -18.95
CA GLY A 459 8.36 8.16 -18.92
C GLY A 459 8.81 9.03 -17.75
N ASP A 460 8.09 10.14 -17.52
CA ASP A 460 8.40 11.10 -16.46
C ASP A 460 8.14 10.51 -15.07
N TYR A 461 8.68 11.20 -14.05
CA TYR A 461 8.35 10.89 -12.66
C TYR A 461 6.87 11.15 -12.39
N ILE A 462 6.20 10.15 -11.81
CA ILE A 462 4.81 10.23 -11.36
C ILE A 462 4.76 10.77 -9.94
N SER A 463 5.63 10.22 -9.08
CA SER A 463 5.70 10.51 -7.66
C SER A 463 7.15 10.53 -7.21
N VAL A 464 7.45 11.47 -6.32
CA VAL A 464 8.79 11.63 -5.72
C VAL A 464 8.64 11.73 -4.21
N TYR A 465 9.16 10.73 -3.51
CA TYR A 465 9.30 10.74 -2.05
C TYR A 465 10.77 10.55 -1.72
N ASP A 466 11.47 11.65 -1.53
CA ASP A 466 12.91 11.69 -1.39
C ASP A 466 13.39 11.42 0.06
N ILE A 467 14.70 11.53 0.27
CA ILE A 467 15.32 11.31 1.59
C ILE A 467 14.88 12.39 2.59
N GLU A 468 14.68 13.63 2.14
CA GLU A 468 14.28 14.75 3.01
C GLU A 468 12.85 14.52 3.52
N ASP A 469 11.92 14.16 2.63
CA ASP A 469 10.56 13.78 3.01
C ASP A 469 10.56 12.60 3.98
N ALA A 470 11.35 11.55 3.68
CA ALA A 470 11.42 10.34 4.49
C ALA A 470 12.01 10.59 5.90
N VAL A 471 13.00 11.46 6.02
CA VAL A 471 13.57 11.88 7.32
C VAL A 471 12.57 12.71 8.10
N ARG A 472 11.89 13.66 7.44
CA ARG A 472 10.86 14.51 8.06
C ARG A 472 9.69 13.69 8.60
N ASP A 473 9.32 12.62 7.91
CA ASP A 473 8.24 11.71 8.30
C ASP A 473 8.70 10.62 9.28
N GLY A 474 9.98 10.58 9.64
CA GLY A 474 10.53 9.53 10.50
C GLY A 474 10.56 8.14 9.87
N ALA A 475 10.36 8.04 8.55
CA ALA A 475 10.43 6.78 7.81
C ALA A 475 11.87 6.27 7.66
N THR A 476 12.85 7.17 7.74
CA THR A 476 14.28 6.87 7.79
C THR A 476 15.00 7.82 8.75
N VAL A 477 16.24 7.49 9.07
CA VAL A 477 17.08 8.30 9.97
C VAL A 477 17.99 9.24 9.19
N PRO A 478 18.33 10.44 9.73
CA PRO A 478 19.30 11.32 9.11
C PRO A 478 20.66 10.62 8.93
N ILE A 479 21.28 10.79 7.77
CA ILE A 479 22.63 10.30 7.51
C ILE A 479 23.60 11.42 7.82
N TYR A 480 24.45 11.22 8.83
CA TYR A 480 25.55 12.12 9.15
C TYR A 480 26.82 11.59 8.49
N TYR A 481 27.37 12.37 7.56
CA TYR A 481 28.63 12.04 6.90
C TYR A 481 29.81 12.64 7.69
N GLU A 482 30.67 11.77 8.25
CA GLU A 482 31.94 12.18 8.85
C GLU A 482 33.09 11.75 7.94
N SER A 483 33.71 12.70 7.28
CA SER A 483 34.92 12.44 6.48
C SER A 483 36.11 12.31 7.41
N ARG A 484 36.59 11.10 7.60
CA ARG A 484 37.83 10.80 8.32
C ARG A 484 38.93 10.53 7.30
N LEU A 485 39.86 11.47 7.16
CA LEU A 485 41.15 11.22 6.49
C LEU A 485 42.00 10.32 7.40
N ALA A 486 42.09 9.04 7.07
CA ALA A 486 43.09 8.21 7.65
C ALA A 486 44.46 8.74 7.20
N LYS A 487 45.24 9.35 8.11
CA LYS A 487 46.66 9.57 7.87
C LYS A 487 47.32 8.20 7.93
N LEU A 488 47.47 7.58 6.77
CA LEU A 488 48.37 6.45 6.63
C LEU A 488 49.77 7.05 6.58
N ASP A 489 50.52 7.00 7.69
CA ASP A 489 51.97 7.17 7.67
C ASP A 489 52.54 5.91 7.00
N LEU A 490 52.67 5.97 5.69
CA LEU A 490 53.42 4.95 4.95
C LEU A 490 54.87 5.05 5.38
N ASN A 491 55.36 3.97 6.00
CA ASN A 491 56.77 3.84 6.32
C ASN A 491 57.58 3.93 5.02
N SER A 492 58.54 4.88 4.96
CA SER A 492 59.35 5.14 3.78
C SER A 492 60.19 3.97 3.29
N GLU A 493 60.39 2.93 4.14
CA GLU A 493 61.04 1.68 3.78
C GLU A 493 60.11 0.75 3.00
N ILE A 494 58.83 0.68 3.37
CA ILE A 494 57.80 -0.11 2.67
C ILE A 494 57.51 0.48 1.28
N LEU A 495 57.51 1.82 1.15
CA LEU A 495 57.36 2.48 -0.17
C LEU A 495 58.50 2.08 -1.13
N LYS A 496 59.73 1.95 -0.65
CA LYS A 496 60.88 1.51 -1.48
C LYS A 496 60.81 0.04 -1.87
N GLU A 497 60.22 -0.80 -1.02
CA GLU A 497 59.97 -2.22 -1.35
C GLU A 497 58.84 -2.36 -2.39
N ILE A 498 57.77 -1.61 -2.25
CA ILE A 498 56.65 -1.58 -3.22
C ILE A 498 57.14 -1.07 -4.58
N ASP A 499 57.92 0.05 -4.62
CA ASP A 499 58.46 0.60 -5.85
C ASP A 499 59.44 -0.38 -6.54
N LYS A 500 60.15 -1.20 -5.78
CA LYS A 500 61.02 -2.23 -6.31
C LYS A 500 60.24 -3.43 -6.86
N GLU A 501 59.24 -3.91 -6.14
CA GLU A 501 58.38 -5.00 -6.61
C GLU A 501 57.57 -4.59 -7.87
N VAL A 502 57.06 -3.37 -7.93
CA VAL A 502 56.39 -2.83 -9.11
C VAL A 502 57.35 -2.64 -10.29
N GLY A 503 58.63 -2.32 -10.02
CA GLY A 503 59.66 -2.20 -11.04
C GLY A 503 60.15 -3.52 -11.63
N ASP A 504 60.06 -4.60 -10.83
CA ASP A 504 60.49 -5.95 -11.22
C ASP A 504 59.36 -6.77 -11.89
N LEU A 505 58.10 -6.25 -11.93
CA LEU A 505 57.03 -6.83 -12.72
C LEU A 505 57.30 -6.61 -14.22
N ASP A 506 57.55 -7.69 -14.93
CA ASP A 506 57.70 -7.71 -16.39
C ASP A 506 56.31 -7.44 -17.02
N ILE A 507 56.05 -6.15 -17.24
CA ILE A 507 54.76 -5.70 -17.75
C ILE A 507 54.81 -5.85 -19.28
N GLY A 508 54.28 -6.96 -19.78
CA GLY A 508 53.90 -7.06 -21.18
C GLY A 508 52.95 -5.93 -21.55
N ASP A 509 52.93 -5.53 -22.81
CA ASP A 509 52.31 -4.33 -23.41
C ASP A 509 50.84 -3.99 -23.05
N GLU A 510 50.28 -4.39 -21.91
CA GLU A 510 48.93 -4.01 -21.47
C GLU A 510 48.97 -3.01 -20.30
N VAL A 511 48.59 -1.79 -20.60
CA VAL A 511 48.52 -0.60 -19.73
C VAL A 511 47.65 -0.80 -18.47
N SER A 512 46.90 -1.90 -18.35
CA SER A 512 45.85 -2.11 -17.35
C SER A 512 46.35 -2.49 -15.95
N ASP A 513 47.61 -3.00 -15.79
CA ASP A 513 48.05 -3.52 -14.50
C ASP A 513 48.78 -2.48 -13.62
N ARG A 514 49.25 -1.36 -14.21
CA ARG A 514 49.84 -0.25 -13.44
C ARG A 514 48.82 0.61 -12.69
N GLU A 515 47.55 0.60 -13.09
CA GLU A 515 46.48 1.34 -12.44
C GLU A 515 45.80 0.55 -11.29
N ARG A 516 46.17 -0.71 -11.06
CA ARG A 516 45.60 -1.57 -10.02
C ARG A 516 46.38 -1.61 -8.70
N PHE A 517 47.53 -0.96 -8.64
CA PHE A 517 48.31 -0.74 -7.45
C PHE A 517 48.39 0.76 -7.13
#